data_cc984ef598840dee6609ab09260a41e9
#
_entry.id   cc984ef598840dee6609ab09260a41e9
#
_cell.length_a   1.000
_cell.length_b   1.000
_cell.length_c   1.000
_cell.angle_alpha   90.00
_cell.angle_beta   90.00
_cell.angle_gamma   90.00
#
_symmetry.space_group_name_H-M   'P 1'
#
loop_
_entity.id
_entity.type
_entity.pdbx_description
1 polymer ?
#
loop_
_entity_poly.entity_id
_entity_poly.type
_entity_poly.pdbx_seq_one_letter_code
_entity_poly.pdbx_strand_id
1 'polypeptide(L)'
;MNPEQARFNMVEQQIRTWEVLDQGVLDLLYAVRREEFVPPAWRDLAFSDLEIPIGKGQSMWQPKLEARVLQELAVRKSDKVLEVGTGTGYATALLAGFASAGHVFSVDIFQSFTTAAARR
;
A
#
# COMPACT_ATOMS: atom_id res chain seq x y z
N MET A 1 -20.62 2.40 1.28
CA MET A 1 -19.61 1.35 1.60
C MET A 1 -19.20 1.46 3.07
N ASN A 2 -19.05 0.33 3.74
CA ASN A 2 -18.44 0.27 5.08
C ASN A 2 -16.94 -0.07 4.90
N PRO A 3 -16.04 0.90 5.07
CA PRO A 3 -14.61 0.67 4.82
C PRO A 3 -14.00 -0.43 5.71
N GLU A 4 -14.40 -0.52 6.96
CA GLU A 4 -13.81 -1.50 7.87
C GLU A 4 -14.23 -2.92 7.49
N GLN A 5 -15.49 -3.13 7.10
CA GLN A 5 -15.95 -4.44 6.62
C GLN A 5 -15.29 -4.79 5.29
N ALA A 6 -15.17 -3.84 4.37
CA ALA A 6 -14.52 -4.05 3.08
C ALA A 6 -13.04 -4.37 3.26
N ARG A 7 -12.36 -3.70 4.19
CA ARG A 7 -10.96 -3.98 4.52
C ARG A 7 -10.80 -5.40 5.10
N PHE A 8 -11.66 -5.78 6.02
CA PHE A 8 -11.66 -7.12 6.60
C PHE A 8 -11.84 -8.18 5.50
N ASN A 9 -12.80 -7.98 4.61
CA ASN A 9 -13.05 -8.92 3.52
C ASN A 9 -11.85 -9.01 2.57
N MET A 10 -11.20 -7.90 2.26
CA MET A 10 -9.99 -7.88 1.45
C MET A 10 -8.89 -8.73 2.09
N VAL A 11 -8.61 -8.51 3.37
CA VAL A 11 -7.57 -9.25 4.08
C VAL A 11 -7.89 -10.75 4.12
N GLU A 12 -9.09 -11.11 4.49
CA GLU A 12 -9.47 -12.51 4.69
C GLU A 12 -9.66 -13.28 3.37
N GLN A 13 -10.18 -12.64 2.34
CA GLN A 13 -10.59 -13.33 1.11
C GLN A 13 -9.61 -13.17 -0.05
N GLN A 14 -8.81 -12.10 -0.07
CA GLN A 14 -7.85 -11.85 -1.16
C GLN A 14 -6.41 -12.07 -0.71
N ILE A 15 -6.05 -11.54 0.44
CA ILE A 15 -4.64 -11.45 0.87
C ILE A 15 -4.19 -12.72 1.57
N ARG A 16 -4.92 -13.19 2.58
CA ARG A 16 -4.56 -14.42 3.28
C ARG A 16 -4.63 -15.65 2.38
N THR A 17 -5.55 -15.67 1.43
CA THR A 17 -5.67 -16.75 0.44
C THR A 17 -4.49 -16.78 -0.53
N TRP A 18 -3.70 -15.71 -0.60
CA TRP A 18 -2.47 -15.61 -1.40
C TRP A 18 -1.22 -15.88 -0.57
N GLU A 19 -1.34 -16.63 0.53
CA GLU A 19 -0.25 -17.03 1.41
C GLU A 19 0.44 -15.84 2.08
N VAL A 20 -0.28 -14.76 2.33
CA VAL A 20 0.22 -13.64 3.13
C VAL A 20 -0.26 -13.87 4.56
N LEU A 21 0.61 -14.42 5.38
CA LEU A 21 0.29 -14.85 6.74
C LEU A 21 1.12 -14.12 7.80
N ASP A 22 2.10 -13.32 7.40
CA ASP A 22 2.92 -12.54 8.34
C ASP A 22 2.05 -11.54 9.10
N GLN A 23 2.05 -11.65 10.42
CA GLN A 23 1.18 -10.82 11.26
C GLN A 23 1.53 -9.33 11.16
N GLY A 24 2.81 -9.00 11.01
CA GLY A 24 3.23 -7.60 10.83
C GLY A 24 2.65 -6.98 9.57
N VAL A 25 2.64 -7.73 8.46
CA VAL A 25 2.01 -7.27 7.21
C VAL A 25 0.52 -7.09 7.41
N LEU A 26 -0.16 -8.09 7.99
CA LEU A 26 -1.60 -8.03 8.21
C LEU A 26 -1.99 -6.85 9.11
N ASP A 27 -1.24 -6.62 10.17
CA ASP A 27 -1.49 -5.51 11.10
C ASP A 27 -1.39 -4.15 10.39
N LEU A 28 -0.40 -3.98 9.52
CA LEU A 28 -0.24 -2.72 8.77
C LEU A 28 -1.36 -2.52 7.75
N LEU A 29 -1.87 -3.59 7.14
CA LEU A 29 -3.00 -3.48 6.23
C LEU A 29 -4.26 -2.98 6.94
N TYR A 30 -4.40 -3.25 8.23
CA TYR A 30 -5.48 -2.69 9.03
C TYR A 30 -5.19 -1.27 9.50
N ALA A 31 -3.94 -0.97 9.84
CA ALA A 31 -3.54 0.33 10.39
C ALA A 31 -3.47 1.44 9.33
N VAL A 32 -2.97 1.11 8.13
CA VAL A 32 -2.83 2.08 7.04
C VAL A 32 -4.11 2.07 6.20
N ARG A 33 -4.76 3.22 6.10
CA ARG A 33 -6.09 3.35 5.49
C ARG A 33 -5.97 3.47 3.97
N ARG A 34 -6.02 2.33 3.27
CA ARG A 34 -5.86 2.26 1.81
C ARG A 34 -6.78 3.22 1.06
N GLU A 35 -8.01 3.38 1.52
CA GLU A 35 -8.99 4.24 0.87
C GLU A 35 -8.56 5.71 0.80
N GLU A 36 -7.67 6.15 1.68
CA GLU A 36 -7.15 7.51 1.68
C GLU A 36 -6.05 7.73 0.63
N PHE A 37 -5.53 6.65 0.06
CA PHE A 37 -4.48 6.69 -0.97
C PHE A 37 -5.01 6.44 -2.38
N VAL A 38 -6.27 6.08 -2.50
CA VAL A 38 -6.93 5.82 -3.79
C VAL A 38 -7.52 7.11 -4.33
N PRO A 39 -7.40 7.40 -5.64
CA PRO A 39 -8.04 8.57 -6.22
C PRO A 39 -9.54 8.59 -5.91
N PRO A 40 -10.13 9.77 -5.62
CA PRO A 40 -11.53 9.86 -5.17
C PRO A 40 -12.52 9.13 -6.06
N ALA A 41 -12.33 9.15 -7.39
CA ALA A 41 -13.24 8.50 -8.34
C ALA A 41 -13.24 6.97 -8.18
N TRP A 42 -12.20 6.39 -7.58
CA TRP A 42 -12.04 4.94 -7.42
C TRP A 42 -12.18 4.48 -5.97
N ARG A 43 -12.54 5.37 -5.06
CA ARG A 43 -12.52 5.08 -3.62
C ARG A 43 -13.41 3.89 -3.24
N ASP A 44 -14.55 3.73 -3.89
CA ASP A 44 -15.45 2.61 -3.63
C ASP A 44 -14.86 1.26 -4.07
N LEU A 45 -13.80 1.27 -4.87
CA LEU A 45 -13.09 0.08 -5.32
C LEU A 45 -11.74 -0.11 -4.63
N ALA A 46 -11.47 0.67 -3.57
CA ALA A 46 -10.17 0.66 -2.88
C ALA A 46 -9.75 -0.72 -2.39
N PHE A 47 -10.70 -1.57 -2.02
CA PHE A 47 -10.44 -2.89 -1.45
C PHE A 47 -10.70 -4.03 -2.43
N SER A 48 -10.95 -3.72 -3.69
CA SER A 48 -11.20 -4.71 -4.73
C SER A 48 -9.90 -5.30 -5.27
N ASP A 49 -9.98 -6.54 -5.77
CA ASP A 49 -8.82 -7.24 -6.35
C ASP A 49 -8.58 -6.78 -7.78
N LEU A 50 -8.11 -5.54 -7.92
CA LEU A 50 -7.81 -4.94 -9.22
C LEU A 50 -6.72 -3.88 -9.10
N GLU A 51 -6.11 -3.54 -10.23
CA GLU A 51 -5.23 -2.39 -10.35
C GLU A 51 -6.06 -1.12 -10.47
N ILE A 52 -5.67 -0.07 -9.76
CA ILE A 52 -6.42 1.20 -9.75
C ILE A 52 -5.64 2.25 -10.52
N PRO A 53 -6.20 2.81 -11.61
CA PRO A 53 -5.53 3.88 -12.34
C PRO A 53 -5.31 5.11 -11.46
N ILE A 54 -4.10 5.69 -11.55
CA ILE A 54 -3.73 6.87 -10.76
C ILE A 54 -3.32 8.06 -11.62
N GLY A 55 -3.49 7.95 -12.93
CA GLY A 55 -3.08 8.97 -13.89
C GLY A 55 -1.69 8.70 -14.47
N LYS A 56 -1.31 9.45 -15.49
CA LYS A 56 -0.01 9.33 -16.18
C LYS A 56 0.24 7.93 -16.76
N GLY A 57 -0.83 7.17 -17.05
CA GLY A 57 -0.72 5.79 -17.51
C GLY A 57 -0.25 4.80 -16.44
N GLN A 58 -0.26 5.19 -15.18
CA GLN A 58 0.19 4.39 -14.05
C GLN A 58 -0.98 3.86 -13.25
N SER A 59 -0.73 2.80 -12.46
CA SER A 59 -1.76 2.17 -11.62
C SER A 59 -1.17 1.76 -10.28
N MET A 60 -2.04 1.75 -9.25
CA MET A 60 -1.73 1.04 -8.01
C MET A 60 -1.83 -0.46 -8.27
N TRP A 61 -0.97 -1.23 -7.62
CA TRP A 61 -1.05 -2.69 -7.69
C TRP A 61 -2.31 -3.22 -7.00
N GLN A 62 -2.69 -4.44 -7.39
CA GLN A 62 -3.68 -5.21 -6.64
C GLN A 62 -3.22 -5.38 -5.19
N PRO A 63 -4.14 -5.31 -4.22
CA PRO A 63 -3.79 -5.43 -2.79
C PRO A 63 -3.00 -6.70 -2.46
N LYS A 64 -3.39 -7.85 -3.01
CA LYS A 64 -2.73 -9.13 -2.73
C LYS A 64 -1.28 -9.17 -3.20
N LEU A 65 -0.99 -8.58 -4.37
CA LEU A 65 0.36 -8.54 -4.91
C LEU A 65 1.25 -7.66 -4.05
N GLU A 66 0.76 -6.49 -3.69
CA GLU A 66 1.48 -5.53 -2.86
C GLU A 66 1.82 -6.13 -1.48
N ALA A 67 0.85 -6.78 -0.85
CA ALA A 67 1.03 -7.43 0.43
C ALA A 67 2.03 -8.58 0.35
N ARG A 68 1.97 -9.38 -0.71
CA ARG A 68 2.90 -10.49 -0.90
C ARG A 68 4.34 -10.00 -1.09
N VAL A 69 4.53 -8.93 -1.87
CA VAL A 69 5.85 -8.32 -2.07
C VAL A 69 6.40 -7.82 -0.73
N LEU A 70 5.59 -7.16 0.07
CA LEU A 70 6.01 -6.67 1.39
C LEU A 70 6.44 -7.82 2.31
N GLN A 71 5.69 -8.92 2.29
CA GLN A 71 6.05 -10.11 3.09
C GLN A 71 7.38 -10.70 2.66
N GLU A 72 7.61 -10.83 1.34
CA GLU A 72 8.84 -11.40 0.80
C GLU A 72 10.05 -10.50 1.03
N LEU A 73 9.85 -9.17 1.06
CA LEU A 73 10.93 -8.23 1.36
C LEU A 73 11.44 -8.35 2.79
N ALA A 74 10.59 -8.75 3.72
CA ALA A 74 10.94 -8.93 5.12
C ALA A 74 11.67 -7.70 5.71
N VAL A 75 11.12 -6.51 5.46
CA VAL A 75 11.71 -5.24 5.93
C VAL A 75 11.78 -5.22 7.45
N ARG A 76 12.95 -4.87 7.99
CA ARG A 76 13.17 -4.80 9.43
C ARG A 76 13.06 -3.37 9.93
N LYS A 77 12.85 -3.24 11.23
CA LYS A 77 12.59 -1.98 11.91
C LYS A 77 13.67 -0.91 11.67
N SER A 78 14.93 -1.32 11.59
CA SER A 78 16.08 -0.42 11.41
C SER A 78 16.53 -0.28 9.95
N ASP A 79 15.81 -0.88 9.00
CA ASP A 79 16.22 -0.87 7.60
C ASP A 79 16.11 0.51 6.98
N LYS A 80 17.02 0.76 6.02
CA LYS A 80 16.90 1.88 5.09
C LYS A 80 16.34 1.32 3.78
N VAL A 81 15.26 1.90 3.31
CA VAL A 81 14.53 1.42 2.13
C VAL A 81 14.49 2.51 1.07
N LEU A 82 14.76 2.13 -0.17
CA LEU A 82 14.53 3.00 -1.33
C LEU A 82 13.38 2.42 -2.13
N GLU A 83 12.31 3.20 -2.27
CA GLU A 83 11.21 2.86 -3.16
C GLU A 83 11.34 3.65 -4.46
N VAL A 84 11.32 2.97 -5.59
CA VAL A 84 11.29 3.60 -6.91
C VAL A 84 9.88 3.46 -7.46
N GLY A 85 9.20 4.60 -7.62
CA GLY A 85 7.80 4.64 -8.04
C GLY A 85 6.87 4.88 -6.84
N THR A 86 6.80 6.12 -6.38
CA THR A 86 5.97 6.51 -5.22
C THR A 86 4.49 6.25 -5.46
N GLY A 87 4.00 6.52 -6.67
CA GLY A 87 2.58 6.42 -6.98
C GLY A 87 1.74 7.27 -6.05
N THR A 88 0.75 6.66 -5.38
CA THR A 88 -0.10 7.38 -4.42
C THR A 88 0.53 7.51 -3.03
N GLY A 89 1.61 6.77 -2.77
CA GLY A 89 2.27 6.73 -1.46
C GLY A 89 1.76 5.62 -0.53
N TYR A 90 0.88 4.77 -0.99
CA TYR A 90 0.34 3.70 -0.14
C TYR A 90 1.41 2.69 0.28
N ALA A 91 2.16 2.15 -0.69
CA ALA A 91 3.26 1.23 -0.38
C ALA A 91 4.34 1.93 0.46
N THR A 92 4.59 3.22 0.20
CA THR A 92 5.52 4.03 0.99
C THR A 92 5.10 4.04 2.47
N ALA A 93 3.82 4.24 2.73
CA ALA A 93 3.29 4.25 4.09
C ALA A 93 3.44 2.89 4.78
N LEU A 94 3.20 1.80 4.05
CA LEU A 94 3.40 0.44 4.57
C LEU A 94 4.87 0.18 4.90
N LEU A 95 5.77 0.55 3.98
CA LEU A 95 7.22 0.41 4.19
C LEU A 95 7.67 1.20 5.41
N ALA A 96 7.18 2.43 5.58
CA ALA A 96 7.50 3.26 6.74
C ALA A 96 7.01 2.64 8.05
N GLY A 97 5.89 1.93 8.02
CA GLY A 97 5.38 1.19 9.16
C GLY A 97 6.31 0.07 9.60
N PHE A 98 6.94 -0.63 8.65
CA PHE A 98 7.93 -1.66 8.96
C PHE A 98 9.26 -1.05 9.42
N ALA A 99 9.77 -0.05 8.70
CA ALA A 99 11.06 0.57 8.97
C ALA A 99 10.93 1.70 10.00
N SER A 100 10.21 1.47 11.09
CA SER A 100 9.82 2.50 12.07
C SER A 100 10.99 3.14 12.80
N ALA A 101 12.14 2.47 12.89
CA ALA A 101 13.39 3.00 13.45
C ALA A 101 14.45 3.18 12.37
N GLY A 102 14.10 3.00 11.12
CA GLY A 102 14.95 3.20 9.96
C GLY A 102 14.53 4.41 9.16
N HIS A 103 14.61 4.27 7.82
CA HIS A 103 14.23 5.36 6.93
C HIS A 103 13.72 4.82 5.60
N VAL A 104 12.70 5.47 5.03
CA VAL A 104 12.20 5.16 3.70
C VAL A 104 12.39 6.39 2.82
N PHE A 105 13.09 6.18 1.70
CA PHE A 105 13.22 7.16 0.63
C PHE A 105 12.33 6.71 -0.53
N SER A 106 11.50 7.59 -1.04
CA SER A 106 10.62 7.27 -2.16
C SER A 106 10.81 8.30 -3.27
N VAL A 107 10.97 7.81 -4.50
CA VAL A 107 11.18 8.66 -5.67
C VAL A 107 10.21 8.28 -6.78
N ASP A 108 9.85 9.26 -7.60
CA ASP A 108 9.01 9.05 -8.77
C ASP A 108 9.40 10.06 -9.86
N ILE A 109 9.30 9.63 -11.13
CA ILE A 109 9.56 10.53 -12.25
C ILE A 109 8.47 11.59 -12.39
N PHE A 110 7.28 11.36 -11.82
CA PHE A 110 6.18 12.31 -11.84
C PHE A 110 6.13 13.07 -10.51
N GLN A 111 6.58 14.31 -10.53
CA GLN A 111 6.62 15.14 -9.33
C GLN A 111 5.24 15.32 -8.69
N SER A 112 4.17 15.32 -9.50
CA SER A 112 2.81 15.40 -8.98
C SER A 112 2.48 14.25 -8.02
N PHE A 113 3.02 13.05 -8.25
CA PHE A 113 2.82 11.91 -7.37
C PHE A 113 3.54 12.11 -6.03
N THR A 114 4.81 12.50 -6.05
CA THR A 114 5.55 12.71 -4.79
C THR A 114 4.95 13.85 -3.98
N THR A 115 4.53 14.93 -4.64
CA THR A 115 3.90 16.07 -3.98
C THR A 115 2.57 15.66 -3.32
N ALA A 116 1.73 14.92 -4.03
CA ALA A 116 0.45 14.46 -3.48
C ALA A 116 0.66 13.44 -2.35
N ALA A 117 1.61 12.50 -2.51
CA ALA A 117 1.89 11.50 -1.51
C ALA A 117 2.38 12.12 -0.19
N ALA A 118 3.19 13.16 -0.26
CA ALA A 118 3.72 13.85 0.91
C ALA A 118 2.61 14.51 1.76
N ARG A 119 1.42 14.70 1.20
CA ARG A 119 0.26 15.30 1.90
C ARG A 119 -0.67 14.27 2.52
N ARG A 120 -0.42 12.99 2.31
CA ARG A 120 -1.28 11.92 2.81
C ARG A 120 -0.85 11.36 4.15
#